data_a87c62166008cc9d68c62d000dd9eea1
#
_entry.id   a87c62166008cc9d68c62d000dd9eea1
#
_cell.length_a   1.000
_cell.length_b   1.000
_cell.length_c   1.000
_cell.angle_alpha   90.00
_cell.angle_beta   90.00
_cell.angle_gamma   90.00
#
_symmetry.space_group_name_H-M   'P 1'
#
loop_
_entity.id
_entity.type
_entity.pdbx_description
1 polymer ?
#
loop_
_entity_poly.entity_id
_entity_poly.type
_entity_poly.pdbx_seq_one_letter_code
_entity_poly.pdbx_strand_id
1 'polypeptide(L)'
;MGSTGLPHTRDLLHPIIEALRELGGFGRVREIFETVVLREGFSPEQLANTVPSDPSRPRIKVRVSVALRSLRKMGAVEQSLRGVWSLTQEGRQLTTVEQTLSEADRTGVGPDPSDDQGSETWEVELLGRIAQLSPQGFENLCRRLFEEEGMTDAEVTPGGADGGIDGVGSLHVGLVSWKIYFQAKRWKKPVGAGVVRDFRGALSGRGEKGLIITTSTFTKGAREEAGRAGAPVVDLIDGDNLVDLLKRNELGLTKLADEEYAVRAEIFNQFDEPDK
;
A
#
# COMPACT_ATOMS: atom_id res chain seq x y z
N MET A 1 11.42 29.30 11.69
CA MET A 1 11.17 29.77 10.32
C MET A 1 11.09 28.52 9.47
N GLY A 2 9.89 28.08 9.12
CA GLY A 2 9.67 26.83 8.41
C GLY A 2 10.21 26.90 6.99
N SER A 3 11.03 25.95 6.62
CA SER A 3 11.42 25.71 5.24
C SER A 3 10.13 25.45 4.43
N THR A 4 9.90 26.25 3.38
CA THR A 4 8.76 26.08 2.47
C THR A 4 8.87 24.83 1.59
N GLY A 5 9.97 24.06 1.72
CA GLY A 5 10.24 22.82 0.99
C GLY A 5 9.73 21.57 1.73
N LEU A 6 9.52 20.51 0.98
CA LEU A 6 9.31 19.19 1.54
C LEU A 6 10.61 18.68 2.19
N PRO A 7 10.57 17.99 3.35
CA PRO A 7 11.75 17.37 3.95
C PRO A 7 12.35 16.35 2.98
N HIS A 8 13.67 16.25 2.92
CA HIS A 8 14.34 15.18 2.19
C HIS A 8 14.11 13.83 2.86
N THR A 9 14.24 12.74 2.14
CA THR A 9 14.10 11.38 2.67
C THR A 9 15.01 11.16 3.87
N ARG A 10 16.24 11.69 3.81
CA ARG A 10 17.24 11.60 4.90
C ARG A 10 16.78 12.32 6.18
N ASP A 11 16.07 13.42 6.06
CA ASP A 11 15.54 14.17 7.21
C ASP A 11 14.44 13.39 7.95
N LEU A 12 13.81 12.43 7.27
CA LEU A 12 12.75 11.60 7.83
C LEU A 12 13.25 10.35 8.57
N LEU A 13 14.53 9.99 8.45
CA LEU A 13 15.07 8.76 9.07
C LEU A 13 14.86 8.75 10.59
N HIS A 14 15.29 9.81 11.26
CA HIS A 14 15.15 9.90 12.74
C HIS A 14 13.69 10.09 13.18
N PRO A 15 12.88 10.97 12.58
CA PRO A 15 11.45 11.06 12.84
C PRO A 15 10.69 9.73 12.76
N ILE A 16 11.06 8.85 11.82
CA ILE A 16 10.45 7.52 11.69
C ILE A 16 10.85 6.61 12.87
N ILE A 17 12.11 6.64 13.30
CA ILE A 17 12.57 5.88 14.48
C ILE A 17 11.78 6.31 15.71
N GLU A 18 11.62 7.61 15.90
CA GLU A 18 10.87 8.17 17.03
C GLU A 18 9.37 7.81 16.93
N ALA A 19 8.77 7.91 15.74
CA ALA A 19 7.38 7.50 15.53
C ALA A 19 7.17 6.02 15.86
N LEU A 20 8.11 5.15 15.46
CA LEU A 20 8.05 3.74 15.82
C LEU A 20 8.18 3.52 17.33
N ARG A 21 8.99 4.31 18.05
CA ARG A 21 9.06 4.26 19.52
C ARG A 21 7.72 4.62 20.16
N GLU A 22 7.10 5.70 19.72
CA GLU A 22 5.78 6.13 20.21
C GLU A 22 4.70 5.07 19.96
N LEU A 23 4.79 4.33 18.84
CA LEU A 23 3.90 3.22 18.50
C LEU A 23 4.23 1.91 19.26
N GLY A 24 5.17 1.91 20.21
CA GLY A 24 5.53 0.72 20.96
C GLY A 24 6.58 -0.17 20.30
N GLY A 25 7.31 0.36 19.33
CA GLY A 25 8.42 -0.30 18.62
C GLY A 25 8.04 -0.98 17.32
N PHE A 26 6.78 -0.92 16.90
CA PHE A 26 6.30 -1.44 15.61
C PHE A 26 5.09 -0.65 15.11
N GLY A 27 4.84 -0.69 13.80
CA GLY A 27 3.67 -0.03 13.19
C GLY A 27 3.56 -0.30 11.70
N ARG A 28 2.39 -0.11 11.15
CA ARG A 28 2.18 -0.12 9.70
C ARG A 28 2.64 1.21 9.10
N VAL A 29 3.02 1.20 7.83
CA VAL A 29 3.44 2.42 7.09
C VAL A 29 2.48 3.58 7.32
N ARG A 30 1.18 3.32 7.35
CA ARG A 30 0.17 4.34 7.58
C ARG A 30 0.25 4.94 8.98
N GLU A 31 0.36 4.11 10.01
CA GLU A 31 0.45 4.55 11.41
C GLU A 31 1.74 5.35 11.64
N ILE A 32 2.84 4.86 11.06
CA ILE A 32 4.14 5.55 11.07
C ILE A 32 4.01 6.92 10.41
N PHE A 33 3.41 6.98 9.20
CA PHE A 33 3.19 8.23 8.48
C PHE A 33 2.33 9.22 9.28
N GLU A 34 1.18 8.78 9.83
CA GLU A 34 0.30 9.61 10.64
C GLU A 34 1.03 10.16 11.88
N THR A 35 1.84 9.32 12.56
CA THR A 35 2.63 9.73 13.72
C THR A 35 3.74 10.72 13.34
N VAL A 36 4.46 10.47 12.23
CA VAL A 36 5.47 11.42 11.71
C VAL A 36 4.84 12.76 11.35
N VAL A 37 3.66 12.76 10.70
CA VAL A 37 2.94 14.00 10.37
C VAL A 37 2.57 14.81 11.61
N LEU A 38 2.07 14.14 12.64
CA LEU A 38 1.71 14.79 13.91
C LEU A 38 2.93 15.35 14.64
N ARG A 39 4.03 14.59 14.67
CA ARG A 39 5.25 14.93 15.35
C ARG A 39 5.99 16.11 14.71
N GLU A 40 6.16 16.06 13.40
CA GLU A 40 6.92 17.07 12.66
C GLU A 40 6.10 18.35 12.33
N GLY A 41 4.77 18.30 12.51
CA GLY A 41 3.90 19.45 12.32
C GLY A 41 3.88 19.97 10.87
N PHE A 42 3.84 19.09 9.90
CA PHE A 42 3.80 19.50 8.48
C PHE A 42 2.63 20.40 8.17
N SER A 43 2.90 21.45 7.37
CA SER A 43 1.87 22.39 6.96
C SER A 43 0.85 21.74 6.01
N PRO A 44 -0.39 22.27 5.96
CA PRO A 44 -1.38 21.80 4.98
C PRO A 44 -0.87 21.85 3.53
N GLU A 45 -0.02 22.83 3.19
CA GLU A 45 0.60 22.96 1.86
C GLU A 45 1.60 21.84 1.57
N GLN A 46 2.41 21.45 2.56
CA GLN A 46 3.33 20.33 2.45
C GLN A 46 2.58 19.00 2.27
N LEU A 47 1.49 18.81 3.01
CA LEU A 47 0.64 17.61 2.90
C LEU A 47 -0.17 17.56 1.59
N ALA A 48 -0.53 18.72 1.05
CA ALA A 48 -1.22 18.84 -0.24
C ALA A 48 -0.29 18.64 -1.44
N ASN A 49 1.04 18.64 -1.23
CA ASN A 49 2.00 18.34 -2.30
C ASN A 49 1.97 16.86 -2.63
N THR A 50 1.43 16.56 -3.79
CA THR A 50 1.18 15.17 -4.24
C THR A 50 2.11 14.77 -5.38
N VAL A 51 2.15 13.49 -5.65
CA VAL A 51 2.89 12.93 -6.78
C VAL A 51 2.18 13.31 -8.09
N PRO A 52 2.89 13.80 -9.14
CA PRO A 52 2.26 14.20 -10.39
C PRO A 52 1.44 13.11 -11.07
N SER A 53 1.90 11.87 -11.03
CA SER A 53 1.20 10.71 -11.60
C SER A 53 0.04 10.24 -10.74
N ASP A 54 0.03 10.53 -9.43
CA ASP A 54 -1.03 10.17 -8.48
C ASP A 54 -1.36 11.32 -7.52
N PRO A 55 -2.31 12.20 -7.88
CA PRO A 55 -2.74 13.31 -7.03
C PRO A 55 -3.39 12.90 -5.70
N SER A 56 -3.70 11.63 -5.49
CA SER A 56 -4.23 11.12 -4.22
C SER A 56 -3.12 10.79 -3.21
N ARG A 57 -1.85 10.77 -3.66
CA ARG A 57 -0.72 10.31 -2.85
C ARG A 57 0.19 11.49 -2.45
N PRO A 58 0.24 11.85 -1.16
CA PRO A 58 1.17 12.87 -0.67
C PRO A 58 2.63 12.48 -0.90
N ARG A 59 3.46 13.37 -1.42
CA ARG A 59 4.90 13.14 -1.62
C ARG A 59 5.62 12.78 -0.33
N ILE A 60 5.23 13.37 0.81
CA ILE A 60 5.79 13.03 2.13
C ILE A 60 5.56 11.54 2.44
N LYS A 61 4.39 10.99 2.10
CA LYS A 61 4.09 9.56 2.33
C LYS A 61 5.03 8.66 1.51
N VAL A 62 5.33 9.03 0.27
CA VAL A 62 6.32 8.33 -0.57
C VAL A 62 7.69 8.39 0.09
N ARG A 63 8.14 9.57 0.52
CA ARG A 63 9.43 9.75 1.20
C ARG A 63 9.53 8.97 2.50
N VAL A 64 8.46 8.85 3.28
CA VAL A 64 8.41 7.97 4.47
C VAL A 64 8.64 6.51 4.07
N SER A 65 8.02 6.04 2.99
CA SER A 65 8.23 4.67 2.51
C SER A 65 9.68 4.43 2.04
N VAL A 66 10.28 5.41 1.34
CA VAL A 66 11.70 5.35 0.95
C VAL A 66 12.60 5.36 2.18
N ALA A 67 12.34 6.24 3.15
CA ALA A 67 13.11 6.33 4.38
C ALA A 67 13.04 5.04 5.22
N LEU A 68 11.90 4.34 5.24
CA LEU A 68 11.78 3.02 5.89
C LEU A 68 12.68 1.98 5.22
N ARG A 69 12.80 1.98 3.89
CA ARG A 69 13.74 1.10 3.18
C ARG A 69 15.20 1.45 3.51
N SER A 70 15.51 2.73 3.56
CA SER A 70 16.84 3.20 3.97
C SER A 70 17.19 2.75 5.39
N LEU A 71 16.25 2.89 6.34
CA LEU A 71 16.40 2.41 7.72
C LEU A 71 16.58 0.90 7.80
N ARG A 72 15.92 0.14 6.91
CA ARG A 72 16.11 -1.30 6.82
C ARG A 72 17.50 -1.64 6.29
N LYS A 73 18.00 -0.94 5.27
CA LYS A 73 19.37 -1.10 4.76
C LYS A 73 20.42 -0.79 5.84
N MET A 74 20.11 0.17 6.73
CA MET A 74 20.92 0.47 7.91
C MET A 74 20.83 -0.60 9.01
N GLY A 75 19.92 -1.56 8.92
CA GLY A 75 19.63 -2.51 9.99
C GLY A 75 18.85 -1.93 11.17
N ALA A 76 18.37 -0.69 11.07
CA ALA A 76 17.64 -0.02 12.15
C ALA A 76 16.18 -0.46 12.29
N VAL A 77 15.57 -0.92 11.19
CA VAL A 77 14.22 -1.48 11.18
C VAL A 77 14.19 -2.78 10.38
N GLU A 78 13.20 -3.60 10.67
CA GLU A 78 12.89 -4.81 9.91
C GLU A 78 11.40 -4.87 9.59
N GLN A 79 11.03 -5.62 8.57
CA GLN A 79 9.63 -5.91 8.25
C GLN A 79 9.26 -7.27 8.83
N SER A 80 8.66 -7.29 10.02
CA SER A 80 8.36 -8.50 10.79
C SER A 80 7.12 -9.26 10.31
N LEU A 81 6.13 -8.55 9.79
CA LEU A 81 4.88 -9.08 9.21
C LEU A 81 4.50 -8.21 8.01
N ARG A 82 3.50 -8.67 7.22
CA ARG A 82 2.99 -7.92 6.06
C ARG A 82 2.70 -6.46 6.40
N GLY A 83 3.49 -5.54 5.84
CA GLY A 83 3.29 -4.09 6.02
C GLY A 83 3.52 -3.59 7.45
N VAL A 84 4.06 -4.41 8.35
CA VAL A 84 4.42 -4.02 9.72
C VAL A 84 5.93 -3.90 9.83
N TRP A 85 6.38 -2.74 10.22
CA TRP A 85 7.77 -2.38 10.45
C TRP A 85 8.06 -2.38 11.94
N SER A 86 9.19 -2.93 12.34
CA SER A 86 9.61 -3.03 13.74
C SER A 86 11.00 -2.47 13.92
N LEU A 87 11.25 -1.79 15.04
CA LEU A 87 12.59 -1.39 15.42
C LEU A 87 13.43 -2.61 15.81
N THR A 88 14.61 -2.73 15.23
CA THR A 88 15.63 -3.68 15.66
C THR A 88 16.29 -3.25 16.96
N GLN A 89 17.20 -4.07 17.48
CA GLN A 89 18.00 -3.70 18.64
C GLN A 89 18.91 -2.50 18.32
N GLU A 90 19.50 -2.47 17.13
CA GLU A 90 20.33 -1.38 16.62
C GLU A 90 19.52 -0.10 16.46
N GLY A 91 18.33 -0.18 15.86
CA GLY A 91 17.43 0.96 15.71
C GLY A 91 17.00 1.57 17.03
N ARG A 92 16.85 0.76 18.08
CA ARG A 92 16.55 1.24 19.44
C ARG A 92 17.69 2.04 20.07
N GLN A 93 18.93 1.88 19.60
CA GLN A 93 20.10 2.60 20.08
C GLN A 93 20.30 3.96 19.41
N LEU A 94 19.66 4.21 18.26
CA LEU A 94 19.74 5.48 17.51
C LEU A 94 18.84 6.55 18.15
N THR A 95 19.27 7.12 19.26
CA THR A 95 18.46 8.04 20.09
C THR A 95 18.57 9.50 19.69
N THR A 96 19.50 9.87 18.82
CA THR A 96 19.68 11.25 18.33
C THR A 96 19.74 11.32 16.82
N VAL A 97 19.50 12.52 16.27
CA VAL A 97 19.61 12.80 14.82
C VAL A 97 21.02 12.50 14.34
N GLU A 98 22.05 12.95 15.09
CA GLU A 98 23.45 12.76 14.72
C GLU A 98 23.82 11.27 14.65
N GLN A 99 23.38 10.46 15.60
CA GLN A 99 23.59 9.01 15.57
C GLN A 99 22.94 8.39 14.34
N THR A 100 21.70 8.76 14.04
CA THR A 100 20.97 8.24 12.87
C THR A 100 21.65 8.63 11.56
N LEU A 101 22.08 9.87 11.42
CA LEU A 101 22.76 10.35 10.21
C LEU A 101 24.17 9.75 10.05
N SER A 102 24.92 9.61 11.17
CA SER A 102 26.22 8.94 11.18
C SER A 102 26.10 7.48 10.75
N GLU A 103 25.09 6.77 11.22
CA GLU A 103 24.83 5.39 10.82
C GLU A 103 24.42 5.30 9.34
N ALA A 104 23.62 6.24 8.85
CA ALA A 104 23.28 6.34 7.43
C ALA A 104 24.54 6.51 6.57
N ASP A 105 25.46 7.39 6.97
CA ASP A 105 26.74 7.59 6.26
C ASP A 105 27.61 6.32 6.29
N ARG A 106 27.71 5.65 7.44
CA ARG A 106 28.47 4.40 7.60
C ARG A 106 27.94 3.26 6.74
N THR A 107 26.64 3.17 6.59
CA THR A 107 25.98 2.12 5.79
C THR A 107 25.79 2.49 4.32
N GLY A 108 26.31 3.65 3.89
CA GLY A 108 26.23 4.12 2.51
C GLY A 108 24.80 4.51 2.07
N VAL A 109 23.97 4.89 3.03
CA VAL A 109 22.65 5.47 2.76
C VAL A 109 22.84 6.96 2.48
N GLY A 110 23.09 7.28 1.21
CA GLY A 110 23.21 8.64 0.71
C GLY A 110 21.86 9.36 0.58
N PRO A 111 21.87 10.64 0.15
CA PRO A 111 20.65 11.32 -0.27
C PRO A 111 19.98 10.53 -1.41
N ASP A 112 18.67 10.39 -1.32
CA ASP A 112 17.91 9.69 -2.37
C ASP A 112 17.88 10.58 -3.63
N PRO A 113 18.33 10.08 -4.80
CA PRO A 113 18.28 10.81 -6.05
C PRO A 113 16.85 11.30 -6.40
N SER A 114 15.82 10.62 -5.90
CA SER A 114 14.42 11.03 -6.10
C SER A 114 14.04 12.31 -5.35
N ASP A 115 14.82 12.72 -4.35
CA ASP A 115 14.58 13.96 -3.61
C ASP A 115 14.83 15.21 -4.47
N ASP A 116 15.82 15.16 -5.39
CA ASP A 116 16.25 16.30 -6.18
C ASP A 116 15.53 16.44 -7.54
N GLN A 117 15.14 15.35 -8.17
CA GLN A 117 14.66 15.37 -9.55
C GLN A 117 13.20 14.94 -9.74
N GLY A 118 12.44 14.72 -8.67
CA GLY A 118 11.06 14.23 -8.77
C GLY A 118 10.98 12.84 -9.42
N SER A 119 12.09 12.09 -9.41
CA SER A 119 12.13 10.69 -9.86
C SER A 119 11.09 9.90 -9.08
N GLU A 120 10.14 9.35 -9.80
CA GLU A 120 9.10 8.52 -9.21
C GLU A 120 9.72 7.22 -8.72
N THR A 121 9.42 6.82 -7.49
CA THR A 121 9.80 5.49 -7.02
C THR A 121 9.07 4.43 -7.85
N TRP A 122 9.62 3.21 -7.95
CA TRP A 122 8.98 2.12 -8.67
C TRP A 122 7.55 1.85 -8.16
N GLU A 123 7.23 2.10 -6.88
CA GLU A 123 5.86 1.97 -6.36
C GLU A 123 4.90 2.98 -6.98
N VAL A 124 5.38 4.19 -7.19
CA VAL A 124 4.60 5.26 -7.83
C VAL A 124 4.40 4.93 -9.30
N GLU A 125 5.45 4.49 -9.98
CA GLU A 125 5.36 4.04 -11.36
C GLU A 125 4.38 2.86 -11.48
N LEU A 126 4.49 1.86 -10.60
CA LEU A 126 3.60 0.69 -10.58
C LEU A 126 2.14 1.11 -10.44
N LEU A 127 1.81 1.92 -9.45
CA LEU A 127 0.44 2.42 -9.28
C LEU A 127 -0.01 3.30 -10.44
N GLY A 128 0.89 4.08 -11.02
CA GLY A 128 0.64 4.86 -12.23
C GLY A 128 0.26 3.97 -13.41
N ARG A 129 0.95 2.84 -13.60
CA ARG A 129 0.62 1.85 -14.65
C ARG A 129 -0.72 1.18 -14.39
N ILE A 130 -0.98 0.76 -13.16
CA ILE A 130 -2.26 0.16 -12.79
C ILE A 130 -3.42 1.16 -12.99
N ALA A 131 -3.21 2.44 -12.70
CA ALA A 131 -4.21 3.47 -12.92
C ALA A 131 -4.56 3.70 -14.41
N GLN A 132 -3.72 3.25 -15.35
CA GLN A 132 -3.97 3.32 -16.79
C GLN A 132 -4.79 2.14 -17.32
N LEU A 133 -4.87 1.03 -16.58
CA LEU A 133 -5.71 -0.12 -16.97
C LEU A 133 -7.17 0.32 -17.16
N SER A 134 -7.90 -0.39 -17.99
CA SER A 134 -9.37 -0.30 -18.00
C SER A 134 -9.95 -0.81 -16.67
N PRO A 135 -11.21 -0.52 -16.33
CA PRO A 135 -11.87 -1.14 -15.18
C PRO A 135 -11.77 -2.68 -15.20
N GLN A 136 -12.08 -3.28 -16.33
CA GLN A 136 -11.98 -4.73 -16.56
C GLN A 136 -10.53 -5.23 -16.40
N GLY A 137 -9.57 -4.51 -16.96
CA GLY A 137 -8.14 -4.84 -16.82
C GLY A 137 -7.70 -4.83 -15.37
N PHE A 138 -8.20 -3.90 -14.55
CA PHE A 138 -7.91 -3.90 -13.12
C PHE A 138 -8.57 -5.08 -12.38
N GLU A 139 -9.78 -5.48 -12.75
CA GLU A 139 -10.47 -6.67 -12.23
C GLU A 139 -9.68 -7.94 -12.58
N ASN A 140 -9.20 -8.06 -13.83
CA ASN A 140 -8.36 -9.17 -14.28
C ASN A 140 -7.02 -9.23 -13.52
N LEU A 141 -6.38 -8.07 -13.29
CA LEU A 141 -5.18 -8.01 -12.46
C LEU A 141 -5.46 -8.50 -11.02
N CYS A 142 -6.59 -8.08 -10.43
CA CYS A 142 -7.00 -8.53 -9.11
C CYS A 142 -7.24 -10.04 -9.08
N ARG A 143 -7.95 -10.60 -10.08
CA ARG A 143 -8.16 -12.04 -10.22
C ARG A 143 -6.81 -12.78 -10.23
N ARG A 144 -5.89 -12.34 -11.11
CA ARG A 144 -4.56 -12.95 -11.20
C ARG A 144 -3.79 -12.88 -9.90
N LEU A 145 -3.82 -11.74 -9.22
CA LEU A 145 -3.18 -11.56 -7.92
C LEU A 145 -3.75 -12.51 -6.87
N PHE A 146 -5.06 -12.72 -6.85
CA PHE A 146 -5.70 -13.62 -5.89
C PHE A 146 -5.38 -15.08 -6.17
N GLU A 147 -5.23 -15.48 -7.45
CA GLU A 147 -4.72 -16.81 -7.84
C GLU A 147 -3.30 -17.04 -7.29
N GLU A 148 -2.40 -16.07 -7.43
CA GLU A 148 -1.04 -16.13 -6.85
C GLU A 148 -1.05 -16.18 -5.30
N GLU A 149 -2.07 -15.61 -4.66
CA GLU A 149 -2.28 -15.70 -3.22
C GLU A 149 -2.98 -17.01 -2.78
N GLY A 150 -3.19 -17.95 -3.71
CA GLY A 150 -3.75 -19.29 -3.44
C GLY A 150 -5.27 -19.37 -3.51
N MET A 151 -5.94 -18.38 -4.09
CA MET A 151 -7.36 -18.50 -4.41
C MET A 151 -7.51 -19.37 -5.66
N THR A 152 -8.43 -20.34 -5.59
CA THR A 152 -8.80 -21.20 -6.72
C THR A 152 -10.13 -20.77 -7.31
N ASP A 153 -10.39 -21.19 -8.55
CA ASP A 153 -11.64 -20.90 -9.26
C ASP A 153 -11.99 -19.39 -9.24
N ALA A 154 -10.95 -18.55 -9.35
CA ALA A 154 -11.16 -17.11 -9.35
C ALA A 154 -11.72 -16.66 -10.70
N GLU A 155 -12.93 -16.08 -10.67
CA GLU A 155 -13.63 -15.61 -11.84
C GLU A 155 -14.03 -14.14 -11.67
N VAL A 156 -13.95 -13.37 -12.76
CA VAL A 156 -14.50 -12.02 -12.84
C VAL A 156 -15.94 -12.14 -13.32
N THR A 157 -16.86 -11.52 -12.62
CA THR A 157 -18.27 -11.55 -12.95
C THR A 157 -18.56 -10.49 -14.03
N PRO A 158 -19.20 -10.82 -15.16
CA PRO A 158 -19.59 -9.82 -16.15
C PRO A 158 -20.46 -8.73 -15.51
N GLY A 159 -20.03 -7.47 -15.63
CA GLY A 159 -20.55 -6.36 -14.83
C GLY A 159 -22.05 -6.08 -14.98
N GLY A 160 -22.65 -5.60 -13.90
CA GLY A 160 -23.81 -4.73 -13.89
C GLY A 160 -25.01 -5.10 -13.00
N ALA A 161 -25.26 -6.35 -12.65
CA ALA A 161 -26.50 -6.71 -11.93
C ALA A 161 -26.27 -7.08 -10.43
N ASP A 162 -25.04 -7.20 -9.98
CA ASP A 162 -24.69 -7.94 -8.77
C ASP A 162 -24.38 -7.09 -7.54
N GLY A 163 -24.82 -5.83 -7.53
CA GLY A 163 -24.63 -4.96 -6.36
C GLY A 163 -23.19 -4.53 -6.11
N GLY A 164 -22.32 -4.64 -7.17
CA GLY A 164 -20.92 -4.23 -7.10
C GLY A 164 -19.93 -5.37 -6.76
N ILE A 165 -20.35 -6.62 -6.91
CA ILE A 165 -19.43 -7.76 -6.90
C ILE A 165 -18.78 -7.85 -8.27
N ASP A 166 -17.46 -7.74 -8.32
CA ASP A 166 -16.68 -7.77 -9.56
C ASP A 166 -16.07 -9.18 -9.79
N GLY A 167 -16.12 -10.07 -8.77
CA GLY A 167 -15.73 -11.47 -8.96
C GLY A 167 -15.82 -12.29 -7.69
N VAL A 168 -15.53 -13.58 -7.84
CA VAL A 168 -15.58 -14.60 -6.79
C VAL A 168 -14.47 -15.62 -6.97
N GLY A 169 -14.03 -16.22 -5.88
CA GLY A 169 -13.09 -17.34 -5.87
C GLY A 169 -13.20 -18.15 -4.60
N SER A 170 -12.46 -19.24 -4.51
CA SER A 170 -12.43 -20.15 -3.37
C SER A 170 -11.06 -20.13 -2.70
N LEU A 171 -11.02 -19.98 -1.38
CA LEU A 171 -9.80 -20.11 -0.61
C LEU A 171 -9.88 -21.37 0.25
N HIS A 172 -8.91 -22.25 0.09
CA HIS A 172 -8.81 -23.50 0.83
C HIS A 172 -7.74 -23.40 1.92
N VAL A 173 -8.12 -23.65 3.17
CA VAL A 173 -7.19 -23.71 4.30
C VAL A 173 -7.43 -25.03 5.06
N GLY A 174 -6.52 -25.97 4.91
CA GLY A 174 -6.67 -27.31 5.46
C GLY A 174 -7.92 -28.00 4.89
N LEU A 175 -8.88 -28.32 5.74
CA LEU A 175 -10.13 -29.01 5.36
C LEU A 175 -11.30 -28.05 5.11
N VAL A 176 -11.07 -26.74 5.22
CA VAL A 176 -12.13 -25.73 5.10
C VAL A 176 -11.95 -24.93 3.83
N SER A 177 -13.07 -24.72 3.13
CA SER A 177 -13.14 -23.86 1.94
C SER A 177 -14.06 -22.69 2.20
N TRP A 178 -13.62 -21.48 1.81
CA TRP A 178 -14.45 -20.28 1.86
C TRP A 178 -14.63 -19.70 0.46
N LYS A 179 -15.86 -19.32 0.13
CA LYS A 179 -16.12 -18.44 -1.01
C LYS A 179 -15.80 -17.00 -0.61
N ILE A 180 -14.97 -16.36 -1.41
CA ILE A 180 -14.57 -14.97 -1.25
C ILE A 180 -15.07 -14.19 -2.45
N TYR A 181 -15.92 -13.21 -2.20
CA TYR A 181 -16.37 -12.26 -3.21
C TYR A 181 -15.50 -11.02 -3.14
N PHE A 182 -15.15 -10.44 -4.30
CA PHE A 182 -14.33 -9.24 -4.31
C PHE A 182 -14.95 -8.12 -5.13
N GLN A 183 -14.58 -6.90 -4.76
CA GLN A 183 -14.84 -5.68 -5.49
C GLN A 183 -13.53 -4.94 -5.74
N ALA A 184 -13.28 -4.57 -7.00
CA ALA A 184 -12.09 -3.86 -7.45
C ALA A 184 -12.44 -2.41 -7.78
N LYS A 185 -11.78 -1.44 -7.13
CA LYS A 185 -12.03 0.00 -7.32
C LYS A 185 -10.75 0.72 -7.74
N ARG A 186 -10.56 0.89 -9.05
CA ARG A 186 -9.47 1.68 -9.61
C ARG A 186 -9.79 3.17 -9.50
N TRP A 187 -9.75 3.68 -8.27
CA TRP A 187 -10.11 5.06 -7.96
C TRP A 187 -8.90 5.89 -7.53
N LYS A 188 -8.95 7.19 -7.83
CA LYS A 188 -8.01 8.19 -7.31
C LYS A 188 -8.46 8.78 -5.97
N LYS A 189 -9.76 8.76 -5.67
CA LYS A 189 -10.33 9.28 -4.42
C LYS A 189 -10.46 8.16 -3.39
N PRO A 190 -10.34 8.47 -2.09
CA PRO A 190 -10.54 7.49 -1.02
C PRO A 190 -11.92 6.81 -1.11
N VAL A 191 -11.95 5.51 -0.86
CA VAL A 191 -13.18 4.73 -0.80
C VAL A 191 -13.90 5.01 0.51
N GLY A 192 -15.17 5.42 0.43
CA GLY A 192 -15.99 5.79 1.59
C GLY A 192 -16.82 4.62 2.15
N ALA A 193 -17.41 4.85 3.33
CA ALA A 193 -18.26 3.88 4.03
C ALA A 193 -19.47 3.39 3.19
N GLY A 194 -20.01 4.23 2.29
CA GLY A 194 -21.12 3.86 1.42
C GLY A 194 -20.78 2.65 0.56
N VAL A 195 -19.60 2.66 -0.10
CA VAL A 195 -19.15 1.54 -0.94
C VAL A 195 -19.06 0.23 -0.14
N VAL A 196 -18.51 0.29 1.07
CA VAL A 196 -18.40 -0.91 1.92
C VAL A 196 -19.76 -1.43 2.32
N ARG A 197 -20.71 -0.54 2.62
CA ARG A 197 -22.08 -0.90 2.98
C ARG A 197 -22.83 -1.52 1.81
N ASP A 198 -22.73 -0.94 0.63
CA ASP A 198 -23.38 -1.42 -0.59
C ASP A 198 -22.82 -2.81 -0.97
N PHE A 199 -21.50 -2.97 -0.94
CA PHE A 199 -20.85 -4.26 -1.19
C PHE A 199 -21.26 -5.32 -0.16
N ARG A 200 -21.32 -4.97 1.12
CA ARG A 200 -21.82 -5.89 2.16
C ARG A 200 -23.29 -6.28 1.91
N GLY A 201 -24.11 -5.34 1.46
CA GLY A 201 -25.49 -5.63 1.04
C GLY A 201 -25.54 -6.68 -0.08
N ALA A 202 -24.65 -6.57 -1.05
CA ALA A 202 -24.54 -7.52 -2.16
C ALA A 202 -24.06 -8.92 -1.71
N LEU A 203 -23.24 -9.00 -0.63
CA LEU A 203 -22.82 -10.27 -0.04
C LEU A 203 -23.93 -11.00 0.70
N SER A 204 -24.98 -10.30 1.11
CA SER A 204 -26.07 -10.87 1.90
C SER A 204 -26.74 -12.04 1.16
N GLY A 205 -26.68 -13.22 1.73
CA GLY A 205 -27.21 -14.45 1.15
C GLY A 205 -26.33 -15.14 0.11
N ARG A 206 -25.16 -14.58 -0.23
CA ARG A 206 -24.24 -15.14 -1.23
C ARG A 206 -22.96 -15.73 -0.66
N GLY A 207 -22.43 -15.16 0.42
CA GLY A 207 -21.17 -15.59 0.99
C GLY A 207 -20.85 -14.96 2.33
N GLU A 208 -19.85 -15.52 3.00
CA GLU A 208 -19.46 -15.13 4.34
C GLU A 208 -18.31 -14.12 4.37
N LYS A 209 -17.53 -14.00 3.29
CA LYS A 209 -16.37 -13.14 3.21
C LYS A 209 -16.35 -12.29 1.96
N GLY A 210 -16.07 -11.02 2.17
CA GLY A 210 -15.89 -10.03 1.12
C GLY A 210 -14.54 -9.35 1.18
N LEU A 211 -14.05 -8.92 0.03
CA LEU A 211 -12.79 -8.23 -0.14
C LEU A 211 -12.99 -7.02 -1.05
N ILE A 212 -12.62 -5.83 -0.60
CA ILE A 212 -12.55 -4.64 -1.46
C ILE A 212 -11.09 -4.27 -1.65
N ILE A 213 -10.68 -4.19 -2.92
CA ILE A 213 -9.34 -3.77 -3.32
C ILE A 213 -9.40 -2.44 -4.08
N THR A 214 -8.48 -1.54 -3.81
CA THR A 214 -8.43 -0.24 -4.50
C THR A 214 -7.01 0.22 -4.75
N THR A 215 -6.82 1.00 -5.80
CA THR A 215 -5.56 1.74 -6.06
C THR A 215 -5.39 2.96 -5.16
N SER A 216 -6.44 3.36 -4.42
CA SER A 216 -6.47 4.52 -3.53
C SER A 216 -6.40 4.10 -2.05
N THR A 217 -7.01 4.87 -1.18
CA THR A 217 -7.08 4.61 0.27
C THR A 217 -8.52 4.41 0.71
N PHE A 218 -8.71 3.97 1.95
CA PHE A 218 -10.04 3.92 2.58
C PHE A 218 -10.17 5.02 3.62
N THR A 219 -11.34 5.66 3.67
CA THR A 219 -11.66 6.61 4.74
C THR A 219 -11.76 5.90 6.10
N LYS A 220 -11.66 6.66 7.20
CA LYS A 220 -11.86 6.12 8.55
C LYS A 220 -13.23 5.44 8.65
N GLY A 221 -14.31 6.08 8.18
CA GLY A 221 -15.64 5.50 8.17
C GLY A 221 -15.77 4.22 7.34
N ALA A 222 -15.02 4.07 6.25
CA ALA A 222 -14.98 2.82 5.49
C ALA A 222 -14.36 1.67 6.29
N ARG A 223 -13.30 1.94 7.05
CA ARG A 223 -12.63 0.93 7.90
C ARG A 223 -13.51 0.53 9.10
N GLU A 224 -14.19 1.49 9.72
CA GLU A 224 -15.17 1.23 10.79
C GLU A 224 -16.34 0.40 10.27
N GLU A 225 -16.86 0.75 9.09
CA GLU A 225 -17.95 -0.02 8.45
C GLU A 225 -17.49 -1.43 8.09
N ALA A 226 -16.29 -1.64 7.59
CA ALA A 226 -15.75 -2.95 7.21
C ALA A 226 -15.65 -3.92 8.39
N GLY A 227 -15.25 -3.42 9.57
CA GLY A 227 -15.13 -4.19 10.81
C GLY A 227 -16.38 -4.21 11.70
N ARG A 228 -17.53 -3.75 11.20
CA ARG A 228 -18.77 -3.63 12.01
C ARG A 228 -19.21 -4.98 12.56
N ALA A 229 -19.38 -5.03 13.88
CA ALA A 229 -19.84 -6.24 14.57
C ALA A 229 -21.25 -6.67 14.13
N GLY A 230 -21.47 -7.99 14.05
CA GLY A 230 -22.77 -8.57 13.69
C GLY A 230 -23.10 -8.54 12.20
N ALA A 231 -22.14 -8.18 11.33
CA ALA A 231 -22.29 -8.19 9.89
C ALA A 231 -21.14 -8.99 9.23
N PRO A 232 -21.29 -9.47 7.98
CA PRO A 232 -20.20 -10.10 7.25
C PRO A 232 -18.95 -9.21 7.22
N VAL A 233 -17.80 -9.80 7.54
CA VAL A 233 -16.52 -9.06 7.55
C VAL A 233 -16.12 -8.78 6.12
N VAL A 234 -15.71 -7.52 5.87
CA VAL A 234 -15.16 -7.09 4.59
C VAL A 234 -13.69 -6.73 4.80
N ASP A 235 -12.79 -7.48 4.17
CA ASP A 235 -11.38 -7.15 4.17
C ASP A 235 -11.08 -6.03 3.17
N LEU A 236 -10.13 -5.16 3.53
CA LEU A 236 -9.81 -3.97 2.73
C LEU A 236 -8.33 -4.01 2.32
N ILE A 237 -8.07 -3.96 1.01
CA ILE A 237 -6.74 -3.83 0.41
C ILE A 237 -6.65 -2.46 -0.26
N ASP A 238 -5.89 -1.54 0.33
CA ASP A 238 -5.62 -0.23 -0.25
C ASP A 238 -4.40 -0.25 -1.18
N GLY A 239 -4.10 0.89 -1.82
CA GLY A 239 -3.01 0.97 -2.80
C GLY A 239 -1.65 0.57 -2.26
N ASP A 240 -1.34 0.83 -0.98
CA ASP A 240 -0.07 0.43 -0.39
C ASP A 240 -0.01 -1.09 -0.19
N ASN A 241 -1.09 -1.67 0.33
CA ASN A 241 -1.19 -3.14 0.48
C ASN A 241 -1.20 -3.85 -0.89
N LEU A 242 -1.80 -3.23 -1.91
CA LEU A 242 -1.77 -3.74 -3.28
C LEU A 242 -0.33 -3.79 -3.82
N VAL A 243 0.45 -2.72 -3.64
CA VAL A 243 1.87 -2.68 -4.03
C VAL A 243 2.66 -3.79 -3.33
N ASP A 244 2.47 -3.99 -2.03
CA ASP A 244 3.13 -5.06 -1.26
C ASP A 244 2.76 -6.46 -1.77
N LEU A 245 1.50 -6.66 -2.15
CA LEU A 245 1.03 -7.93 -2.72
C LEU A 245 1.64 -8.20 -4.10
N LEU A 246 1.66 -7.21 -4.98
CA LEU A 246 2.25 -7.31 -6.31
C LEU A 246 3.77 -7.55 -6.24
N LYS A 247 4.45 -6.86 -5.33
CA LYS A 247 5.88 -7.04 -5.06
C LYS A 247 6.18 -8.47 -4.61
N ARG A 248 5.42 -9.00 -3.65
CA ARG A 248 5.64 -10.34 -3.12
C ARG A 248 5.46 -11.44 -4.17
N ASN A 249 4.50 -11.25 -5.07
CA ASN A 249 4.20 -12.19 -6.14
C ASN A 249 4.97 -11.87 -7.43
N GLU A 250 5.88 -10.88 -7.41
CA GLU A 250 6.62 -10.39 -8.58
C GLU A 250 5.72 -10.10 -9.79
N LEU A 251 4.46 -9.77 -9.54
CA LEU A 251 3.47 -9.52 -10.57
C LEU A 251 3.64 -8.12 -11.14
N GLY A 252 4.09 -8.04 -12.38
CA GLY A 252 4.40 -6.78 -13.05
C GLY A 252 5.71 -6.13 -12.59
N LEU A 253 6.55 -6.83 -11.82
CA LEU A 253 7.81 -6.35 -11.30
C LEU A 253 8.96 -7.31 -11.63
N THR A 254 10.15 -6.76 -11.77
CA THR A 254 11.39 -7.54 -11.80
C THR A 254 12.29 -7.02 -10.68
N LYS A 255 12.71 -7.90 -9.80
CA LYS A 255 13.69 -7.57 -8.76
C LYS A 255 15.06 -7.33 -9.41
N LEU A 256 15.67 -6.19 -9.16
CA LEU A 256 17.00 -5.82 -9.68
C LEU A 256 18.09 -6.18 -8.66
N ALA A 257 18.15 -5.48 -7.55
CA ALA A 257 19.07 -5.71 -6.43
C ALA A 257 18.52 -5.01 -5.18
N ASP A 258 18.92 -5.44 -4.00
CA ASP A 258 18.69 -4.75 -2.70
C ASP A 258 17.36 -4.00 -2.55
N GLU A 259 16.22 -4.65 -2.90
CA GLU A 259 14.88 -4.07 -2.87
C GLU A 259 14.58 -3.01 -3.95
N GLU A 260 15.43 -2.87 -4.95
CA GLU A 260 15.10 -2.15 -6.16
C GLU A 260 14.31 -3.07 -7.11
N TYR A 261 13.26 -2.50 -7.70
CA TYR A 261 12.37 -3.17 -8.64
C TYR A 261 12.23 -2.35 -9.91
N ALA A 262 12.19 -3.02 -11.05
CA ALA A 262 11.76 -2.42 -12.31
C ALA A 262 10.31 -2.82 -12.61
N VAL A 263 9.50 -1.86 -13.04
CA VAL A 263 8.13 -2.10 -13.46
C VAL A 263 8.12 -2.64 -14.89
N ARG A 264 7.54 -3.81 -15.08
CA ARG A 264 7.36 -4.42 -16.41
C ARG A 264 6.05 -3.94 -17.02
N ALA A 265 6.08 -2.76 -17.63
CA ALA A 265 4.92 -2.09 -18.18
C ALA A 265 4.12 -2.96 -19.19
N GLU A 266 4.81 -3.78 -19.96
CA GLU A 266 4.25 -4.67 -20.97
C GLU A 266 3.33 -5.74 -20.36
N ILE A 267 3.56 -6.16 -19.13
CA ILE A 267 2.72 -7.16 -18.46
C ILE A 267 1.33 -6.61 -18.18
N PHE A 268 1.22 -5.31 -17.90
CA PHE A 268 -0.08 -4.70 -17.62
C PHE A 268 -1.01 -4.66 -18.83
N ASN A 269 -0.47 -4.63 -20.05
CA ASN A 269 -1.26 -4.62 -21.29
C ASN A 269 -2.11 -5.90 -21.44
N GLN A 270 -1.61 -7.05 -20.97
CA GLN A 270 -2.33 -8.33 -21.08
C GLN A 270 -3.65 -8.34 -20.29
N PHE A 271 -3.78 -7.53 -19.24
CA PHE A 271 -5.00 -7.49 -18.43
C PHE A 271 -6.14 -6.74 -19.10
N ASP A 272 -5.86 -5.88 -20.09
CA ASP A 272 -6.86 -5.20 -20.90
C ASP A 272 -7.27 -6.01 -22.15
N GLU A 273 -6.58 -7.13 -22.44
CA GLU A 273 -7.00 -8.04 -23.51
C GLU A 273 -8.20 -8.90 -23.04
N PRO A 274 -9.18 -9.16 -23.90
CA PRO A 274 -10.27 -10.05 -23.54
C PRO A 274 -9.73 -11.48 -23.31
N ASP A 275 -10.25 -12.17 -22.30
CA ASP A 275 -9.95 -13.59 -22.06
C ASP A 275 -10.27 -14.39 -23.35
N LYS A 276 -9.31 -15.17 -23.82
CA LYS A 276 -9.43 -16.00 -25.04
C LYS A 276 -10.20 -17.25 -24.77
#